data_185eb587583081375ab469db04b6fab0
#
_entry.id   185eb587583081375ab469db04b6fab0
#
_cell.length_a   1.000
_cell.length_b   1.000
_cell.length_c   1.000
_cell.angle_alpha   90.00
_cell.angle_beta   90.00
_cell.angle_gamma   90.00
#
_symmetry.space_group_name_H-M   'P 1'
#
loop_
_entity.id
_entity.type
_entity.pdbx_description
1 polymer ?
#
loop_
_entity_poly.entity_id
_entity_poly.type
_entity_poly.pdbx_seq_one_letter_code
_entity_poly.pdbx_strand_id
1 'polypeptide(L)'
;MVNYSYHPIENQHDNMPNWYRPNIDPKVLKELMKRKDLPGLINNFCFFALLIGTGYIAWQTWGTWWAIPAFLVYGNIYSFFNARWHEFGHRSVFRTRWLNDFFYHISCFLDYFEVYKWRWSHTHHHLSLIHISEPTRRYAIS
;
A
#
# COMPACT_ATOMS: atom_id res chain seq x y z
N MET A 1 -30.11 20.21 -23.49
CA MET A 1 -30.36 19.41 -22.27
C MET A 1 -30.05 17.96 -22.59
N VAL A 2 -28.94 17.43 -22.13
CA VAL A 2 -28.58 16.02 -22.32
C VAL A 2 -29.26 15.24 -21.21
N ASN A 3 -30.17 14.38 -21.60
CA ASN A 3 -30.98 13.57 -20.69
C ASN A 3 -30.10 12.38 -20.23
N TYR A 4 -29.50 12.46 -19.03
CA TYR A 4 -28.80 11.34 -18.42
C TYR A 4 -29.82 10.42 -17.79
N SER A 5 -30.30 9.44 -18.57
CA SER A 5 -31.04 8.33 -18.00
C SER A 5 -30.13 7.51 -17.09
N TYR A 6 -30.43 7.48 -15.80
CA TYR A 6 -29.83 6.58 -14.84
C TYR A 6 -30.15 5.13 -15.27
N HIS A 7 -29.15 4.44 -15.78
CA HIS A 7 -29.28 2.99 -16.00
C HIS A 7 -28.98 2.28 -14.67
N PRO A 8 -29.87 1.44 -14.20
CA PRO A 8 -29.60 0.64 -12.99
C PRO A 8 -28.34 -0.19 -13.17
N ILE A 9 -27.60 -0.37 -12.07
CA ILE A 9 -26.34 -1.11 -12.01
C ILE A 9 -26.45 -2.56 -12.54
N GLU A 10 -27.66 -3.08 -12.62
CA GLU A 10 -28.00 -4.43 -13.08
C GLU A 10 -27.50 -4.73 -14.50
N ASN A 11 -27.42 -3.73 -15.40
CA ASN A 11 -27.01 -3.92 -16.78
C ASN A 11 -25.50 -3.73 -17.03
N GLN A 12 -24.73 -3.31 -16.03
CA GLN A 12 -23.27 -3.15 -16.18
C GLN A 12 -22.49 -4.47 -15.97
N HIS A 13 -23.11 -5.48 -15.36
CA HIS A 13 -22.47 -6.78 -15.14
C HIS A 13 -22.28 -7.60 -16.43
N ASP A 14 -23.12 -7.40 -17.45
CA ASP A 14 -23.08 -8.20 -18.67
C ASP A 14 -21.92 -7.81 -19.61
N ASN A 15 -21.33 -6.62 -19.45
CA ASN A 15 -20.20 -6.13 -20.25
C ASN A 15 -18.86 -6.17 -19.52
N MET A 16 -18.81 -6.68 -18.29
CA MET A 16 -17.53 -6.86 -17.62
C MET A 16 -16.79 -8.06 -18.19
N PRO A 17 -15.45 -7.94 -18.43
CA PRO A 17 -14.65 -9.10 -18.81
C PRO A 17 -14.90 -10.21 -17.79
N ASN A 18 -15.07 -11.44 -18.28
CA ASN A 18 -15.24 -12.63 -17.42
C ASN A 18 -13.95 -12.87 -16.62
N TRP A 19 -13.78 -12.11 -15.51
CA TRP A 19 -12.68 -12.33 -14.58
C TRP A 19 -12.83 -13.70 -13.96
N TYR A 20 -11.78 -14.48 -14.00
CA TYR A 20 -11.71 -15.74 -13.28
C TYR A 20 -12.00 -15.51 -11.78
N ARG A 21 -13.12 -16.01 -11.30
CA ARG A 21 -13.47 -16.02 -9.89
C ARG A 21 -13.28 -17.44 -9.37
N PRO A 22 -12.23 -17.69 -8.56
CA PRO A 22 -12.06 -19.00 -7.95
C PRO A 22 -13.25 -19.30 -7.04
N ASN A 23 -13.79 -20.52 -7.13
CA ASN A 23 -14.87 -20.98 -6.26
C ASN A 23 -14.30 -21.31 -4.87
N ILE A 24 -14.13 -20.27 -4.04
CA ILE A 24 -13.61 -20.38 -2.67
C ILE A 24 -14.79 -20.24 -1.71
N ASP A 25 -14.89 -21.17 -0.73
CA ASP A 25 -15.88 -21.06 0.33
C ASP A 25 -15.70 -19.68 1.04
N PRO A 26 -16.76 -18.87 1.16
CA PRO A 26 -16.69 -17.56 1.85
C PRO A 26 -16.18 -17.65 3.28
N LYS A 27 -16.38 -18.76 3.99
CA LYS A 27 -15.87 -18.98 5.34
C LYS A 27 -14.35 -19.12 5.33
N VAL A 28 -13.81 -19.89 4.38
CA VAL A 28 -12.36 -20.07 4.21
C VAL A 28 -11.72 -18.73 3.81
N LEU A 29 -12.32 -18.00 2.87
CA LEU A 29 -11.86 -16.68 2.48
C LEU A 29 -11.82 -15.72 3.67
N LYS A 30 -12.87 -15.68 4.48
CA LYS A 30 -12.94 -14.85 5.69
C LYS A 30 -11.85 -15.21 6.72
N GLU A 31 -11.53 -16.49 6.87
CA GLU A 31 -10.43 -16.94 7.75
C GLU A 31 -9.06 -16.49 7.22
N LEU A 32 -8.81 -16.64 5.92
CA LEU A 32 -7.57 -16.22 5.27
C LEU A 32 -7.38 -14.70 5.34
N MET A 33 -8.46 -13.93 5.31
CA MET A 33 -8.44 -12.46 5.43
C MET A 33 -8.28 -11.96 6.87
N LYS A 34 -8.29 -12.84 7.88
CA LYS A 34 -8.09 -12.43 9.28
C LYS A 34 -6.67 -11.92 9.49
N ARG A 35 -6.59 -10.65 9.88
CA ARG A 35 -5.32 -10.02 10.25
C ARG A 35 -4.84 -10.56 11.60
N LYS A 36 -3.53 -10.73 11.73
CA LYS A 36 -2.84 -11.15 12.96
C LYS A 36 -1.65 -10.23 13.19
N ASP A 37 -1.40 -9.86 14.45
CA ASP A 37 -0.29 -8.94 14.76
C ASP A 37 1.07 -9.63 14.69
N LEU A 38 1.19 -10.87 15.17
CA LEU A 38 2.47 -11.57 15.25
C LEU A 38 3.19 -11.74 13.91
N PRO A 39 2.55 -12.21 12.81
CA PRO A 39 3.22 -12.31 11.52
C PRO A 39 3.69 -10.94 10.99
N GLY A 40 2.89 -9.89 11.21
CA GLY A 40 3.25 -8.53 10.86
C GLY A 40 4.47 -8.03 11.64
N LEU A 41 4.53 -8.28 12.95
CA LEU A 41 5.66 -7.91 13.81
C LEU A 41 6.95 -8.65 13.39
N ILE A 42 6.87 -9.97 13.16
CA ILE A 42 8.03 -10.75 12.70
C ILE A 42 8.54 -10.22 11.38
N ASN A 43 7.67 -10.01 10.40
CA ASN A 43 8.06 -9.47 9.09
C ASN A 43 8.73 -8.10 9.21
N ASN A 44 8.17 -7.20 10.04
CA ASN A 44 8.76 -5.88 10.26
C ASN A 44 10.10 -5.96 10.99
N PHE A 45 10.21 -6.80 12.03
CA PHE A 45 11.46 -7.00 12.73
C PHE A 45 12.56 -7.51 11.78
N CYS A 46 12.28 -8.52 10.97
CA CYS A 46 13.22 -9.04 9.98
C CYS A 46 13.64 -7.96 8.97
N PHE A 47 12.69 -7.14 8.51
CA PHE A 47 12.99 -6.04 7.58
C PHE A 47 13.91 -4.99 8.22
N PHE A 48 13.61 -4.52 9.42
CA PHE A 48 14.45 -3.53 10.10
C PHE A 48 15.83 -4.10 10.46
N ALA A 49 15.91 -5.39 10.87
CA ALA A 49 17.18 -6.04 11.12
C ALA A 49 18.04 -6.12 9.84
N LEU A 50 17.42 -6.46 8.71
CA LEU A 50 18.09 -6.50 7.41
C LEU A 50 18.54 -5.10 6.98
N LEU A 51 17.70 -4.09 7.14
CA LEU A 51 18.01 -2.70 6.81
C LEU A 51 19.19 -2.18 7.64
N ILE A 52 19.15 -2.38 8.96
CA ILE A 52 20.22 -1.95 9.86
C ILE A 52 21.52 -2.71 9.56
N GLY A 53 21.43 -4.04 9.33
CA GLY A 53 22.58 -4.86 9.03
C GLY A 53 23.27 -4.45 7.71
N THR A 54 22.50 -4.26 6.65
CA THR A 54 23.06 -3.82 5.35
C THR A 54 23.55 -2.38 5.39
N GLY A 55 22.88 -1.49 6.13
CA GLY A 55 23.36 -0.12 6.36
C GLY A 55 24.68 -0.11 7.14
N TYR A 56 24.82 -0.96 8.15
CA TYR A 56 26.06 -1.12 8.89
C TYR A 56 27.21 -1.62 7.98
N ILE A 57 26.95 -2.61 7.14
CA ILE A 57 27.95 -3.10 6.17
C ILE A 57 28.33 -1.98 5.18
N ALA A 58 27.34 -1.24 4.66
CA ALA A 58 27.61 -0.12 3.76
C ALA A 58 28.47 0.96 4.42
N TRP A 59 28.22 1.25 5.70
CA TRP A 59 29.04 2.18 6.47
C TRP A 59 30.46 1.68 6.69
N GLN A 60 30.64 0.42 7.08
CA GLN A 60 31.96 -0.19 7.33
C GLN A 60 32.82 -0.29 6.06
N THR A 61 32.21 -0.38 4.89
CA THR A 61 32.91 -0.45 3.61
C THR A 61 33.22 0.91 3.00
N TRP A 62 32.80 2.02 3.68
CA TRP A 62 33.03 3.37 3.21
C TRP A 62 34.52 3.65 2.93
N GLY A 63 34.80 4.26 1.78
CA GLY A 63 36.18 4.53 1.33
C GLY A 63 36.87 3.37 0.65
N THR A 64 36.23 2.22 0.49
CA THR A 64 36.72 1.08 -0.28
C THR A 64 35.87 0.83 -1.53
N TRP A 65 36.37 0.04 -2.47
CA TRP A 65 35.58 -0.37 -3.64
C TRP A 65 34.35 -1.20 -3.30
N TRP A 66 34.33 -1.86 -2.14
CA TRP A 66 33.20 -2.63 -1.63
C TRP A 66 32.03 -1.75 -1.21
N ALA A 67 32.24 -0.44 -1.03
CA ALA A 67 31.15 0.50 -0.75
C ALA A 67 30.11 0.51 -1.89
N ILE A 68 30.54 0.41 -3.15
CA ILE A 68 29.61 0.46 -4.30
C ILE A 68 28.55 -0.63 -4.22
N PRO A 69 28.90 -1.94 -4.21
CA PRO A 69 27.89 -2.99 -4.12
C PRO A 69 27.13 -2.96 -2.77
N ALA A 70 27.79 -2.58 -1.67
CA ALA A 70 27.13 -2.49 -0.37
C ALA A 70 26.03 -1.42 -0.35
N PHE A 71 26.27 -0.22 -0.88
CA PHE A 71 25.27 0.83 -0.99
C PHE A 71 24.17 0.51 -2.00
N LEU A 72 24.45 -0.19 -3.08
CA LEU A 72 23.43 -0.68 -4.01
C LEU A 72 22.47 -1.65 -3.32
N VAL A 73 23.00 -2.60 -2.55
CA VAL A 73 22.16 -3.55 -1.78
C VAL A 73 21.35 -2.81 -0.71
N TYR A 74 21.98 -1.93 0.06
CA TYR A 74 21.30 -1.13 1.08
C TYR A 74 20.18 -0.28 0.49
N GLY A 75 20.47 0.46 -0.61
CA GLY A 75 19.49 1.30 -1.29
C GLY A 75 18.31 0.51 -1.85
N ASN A 76 18.57 -0.69 -2.38
CA ASN A 76 17.51 -1.58 -2.84
C ASN A 76 16.60 -2.01 -1.67
N ILE A 77 17.18 -2.42 -0.54
CA ILE A 77 16.39 -2.78 0.65
C ILE A 77 15.64 -1.55 1.19
N TYR A 78 16.28 -0.39 1.22
CA TYR A 78 15.65 0.85 1.68
C TYR A 78 14.43 1.22 0.83
N SER A 79 14.47 1.00 -0.49
CA SER A 79 13.35 1.31 -1.38
C SER A 79 12.05 0.55 -1.06
N PHE A 80 12.13 -0.57 -0.32
CA PHE A 80 10.94 -1.28 0.16
C PHE A 80 10.14 -0.52 1.21
N PHE A 81 10.65 0.58 1.79
CA PHE A 81 9.83 1.45 2.62
C PHE A 81 8.64 2.00 1.85
N ASN A 82 8.79 2.26 0.56
CA ASN A 82 7.72 2.75 -0.29
C ASN A 82 6.48 1.82 -0.29
N ALA A 83 6.68 0.51 -0.36
CA ALA A 83 5.58 -0.44 -0.23
C ALA A 83 5.03 -0.51 1.21
N ARG A 84 5.91 -0.41 2.22
CA ARG A 84 5.51 -0.58 3.62
C ARG A 84 4.64 0.54 4.15
N TRP A 85 5.03 1.81 3.93
CA TRP A 85 4.18 2.91 4.39
C TRP A 85 2.80 2.89 3.70
N HIS A 86 2.73 2.43 2.46
CA HIS A 86 1.49 2.22 1.73
C HIS A 86 0.58 1.20 2.43
N GLU A 87 1.09 0.02 2.75
CA GLU A 87 0.35 -1.04 3.45
C GLU A 87 -0.09 -0.61 4.86
N PHE A 88 0.79 0.07 5.62
CA PHE A 88 0.44 0.63 6.92
C PHE A 88 -0.61 1.73 6.79
N GLY A 89 -0.53 2.55 5.74
CA GLY A 89 -1.52 3.57 5.41
C GLY A 89 -2.92 3.00 5.26
N HIS A 90 -3.05 1.82 4.66
CA HIS A 90 -4.29 1.05 4.56
C HIS A 90 -4.68 0.32 5.85
N ARG A 91 -3.83 0.32 6.86
CA ARG A 91 -4.02 -0.45 8.09
C ARG A 91 -4.24 -1.94 7.82
N SER A 92 -3.54 -2.50 6.83
CA SER A 92 -3.72 -3.88 6.36
C SER A 92 -2.79 -4.88 7.04
N VAL A 93 -1.66 -4.43 7.60
CA VAL A 93 -0.58 -5.29 8.12
C VAL A 93 -0.93 -5.89 9.48
N PHE A 94 -1.44 -5.08 10.41
CA PHE A 94 -1.75 -5.50 11.77
C PHE A 94 -3.25 -5.51 12.03
N ARG A 95 -3.70 -6.43 12.90
CA ARG A 95 -5.04 -6.40 13.48
C ARG A 95 -5.21 -5.15 14.35
N THR A 96 -4.20 -4.86 15.16
CA THR A 96 -4.18 -3.72 16.09
C THR A 96 -3.94 -2.41 15.33
N ARG A 97 -4.89 -1.48 15.41
CA ARG A 97 -4.86 -0.23 14.63
C ARG A 97 -3.66 0.66 14.95
N TRP A 98 -3.35 0.85 16.24
CA TRP A 98 -2.25 1.72 16.65
C TRP A 98 -0.89 1.24 16.15
N LEU A 99 -0.68 -0.10 16.00
CA LEU A 99 0.54 -0.64 15.41
C LEU A 99 0.70 -0.21 13.95
N ASN A 100 -0.38 -0.28 13.15
CA ASN A 100 -0.33 0.22 11.79
C ASN A 100 0.01 1.71 11.75
N ASP A 101 -0.62 2.53 12.61
CA ASP A 101 -0.40 3.97 12.62
C ASP A 101 1.02 4.30 13.10
N PHE A 102 1.55 3.59 14.10
CA PHE A 102 2.91 3.75 14.59
C PHE A 102 3.95 3.48 13.49
N PHE A 103 3.87 2.31 12.84
CA PHE A 103 4.80 1.97 11.76
C PHE A 103 4.59 2.83 10.52
N TYR A 104 3.37 3.31 10.27
CA TYR A 104 3.09 4.26 9.22
C TYR A 104 3.86 5.57 9.42
N HIS A 105 3.81 6.14 10.62
CA HIS A 105 4.53 7.38 10.91
C HIS A 105 6.05 7.21 10.80
N ILE A 106 6.60 6.09 11.30
CA ILE A 106 8.03 5.80 11.16
C ILE A 106 8.40 5.69 9.68
N SER A 107 7.63 4.94 8.91
CA SER A 107 7.92 4.73 7.48
C SER A 107 7.79 6.02 6.68
N CYS A 108 6.77 6.85 6.95
CA CYS A 108 6.63 8.16 6.31
C CYS A 108 7.80 9.09 6.67
N PHE A 109 8.25 9.09 7.93
CA PHE A 109 9.40 9.89 8.36
C PHE A 109 10.69 9.47 7.63
N LEU A 110 10.93 8.18 7.51
CA LEU A 110 12.13 7.66 6.84
C LEU A 110 12.08 7.88 5.32
N ASP A 111 10.91 7.90 4.72
CA ASP A 111 10.71 8.08 3.28
C ASP A 111 10.39 9.55 2.90
N TYR A 112 10.44 10.47 3.88
CA TYR A 112 10.16 11.91 3.74
C TYR A 112 8.76 12.20 3.19
N PHE A 113 7.77 11.37 3.50
CA PHE A 113 6.38 11.58 3.10
C PHE A 113 5.57 12.32 4.16
N GLU A 114 4.71 13.21 3.70
CA GLU A 114 3.74 13.89 4.56
C GLU A 114 2.59 12.94 4.90
N VAL A 115 2.41 12.67 6.20
CA VAL A 115 1.55 11.61 6.74
C VAL A 115 0.07 11.81 6.42
N TYR A 116 -0.46 13.01 6.66
CA TYR A 116 -1.91 13.27 6.58
C TYR A 116 -2.37 13.50 5.16
N LYS A 117 -1.67 14.34 4.41
CA LYS A 117 -2.00 14.70 3.03
C LYS A 117 -1.98 13.47 2.13
N TRP A 118 -0.96 12.62 2.30
CA TRP A 118 -0.87 11.41 1.51
C TRP A 118 -2.03 10.44 1.80
N ARG A 119 -2.31 10.12 3.08
CA ARG A 119 -3.41 9.22 3.46
C ARG A 119 -4.76 9.74 2.94
N TRP A 120 -5.00 11.04 3.03
CA TRP A 120 -6.19 11.67 2.50
C TRP A 120 -6.27 11.55 0.97
N SER A 121 -5.22 11.95 0.26
CA SER A 121 -5.14 11.90 -1.21
C SER A 121 -5.31 10.47 -1.73
N HIS A 122 -4.63 9.51 -1.08
CA HIS A 122 -4.68 8.10 -1.47
C HIS A 122 -6.07 7.48 -1.24
N THR A 123 -6.74 7.82 -0.15
CA THR A 123 -8.13 7.41 0.08
C THR A 123 -9.05 7.96 -1.00
N HIS A 124 -8.89 9.23 -1.37
CA HIS A 124 -9.66 9.83 -2.46
C HIS A 124 -9.34 9.20 -3.81
N HIS A 125 -8.09 8.84 -4.06
CA HIS A 125 -7.71 8.11 -5.27
C HIS A 125 -8.46 6.78 -5.38
N HIS A 126 -8.49 5.98 -4.32
CA HIS A 126 -9.28 4.72 -4.32
C HIS A 126 -10.77 4.97 -4.53
N LEU A 127 -11.34 5.98 -3.89
CA LEU A 127 -12.75 6.34 -4.07
C LEU A 127 -13.02 6.81 -5.51
N SER A 128 -12.11 7.55 -6.13
CA SER A 128 -12.27 8.00 -7.52
C SER A 128 -12.22 6.85 -8.52
N LEU A 129 -11.42 5.81 -8.24
CA LEU A 129 -11.37 4.61 -9.09
C LEU A 129 -12.67 3.79 -9.03
N ILE A 130 -13.38 3.82 -7.89
CA ILE A 130 -14.70 3.20 -7.76
C ILE A 130 -15.75 3.99 -8.58
N HIS A 131 -15.54 5.29 -8.77
CA HIS A 131 -16.43 6.20 -9.49
C HIS A 131 -15.96 6.55 -10.91
N ILE A 132 -15.06 5.79 -11.50
CA ILE A 132 -14.58 5.99 -12.89
C ILE A 132 -15.71 5.94 -13.93
N SER A 133 -16.88 5.41 -13.60
CA SER A 133 -18.08 5.51 -14.45
C SER A 133 -18.68 6.92 -14.53
N GLU A 134 -18.21 7.91 -13.74
CA GLU A 134 -18.69 9.30 -13.79
C GLU A 134 -17.57 10.34 -13.96
N PRO A 135 -16.72 10.31 -15.00
CA PRO A 135 -15.65 11.30 -15.18
C PRO A 135 -16.18 12.70 -15.55
N THR A 136 -17.41 12.81 -16.02
CA THR A 136 -17.95 14.04 -16.65
C THR A 136 -18.59 15.04 -15.68
N ARG A 137 -18.90 14.65 -14.45
CA ARG A 137 -19.64 15.54 -13.53
C ARG A 137 -18.78 16.60 -12.83
N ARG A 138 -17.45 16.43 -12.75
CA ARG A 138 -16.58 17.35 -11.99
C ARG A 138 -15.97 18.49 -12.78
N TYR A 139 -16.01 18.44 -14.11
CA TYR A 139 -15.47 19.50 -14.98
C TYR A 139 -16.55 20.41 -15.58
N ALA A 140 -17.81 20.23 -15.23
CA ALA A 140 -18.92 21.05 -15.73
C ALA A 140 -19.29 22.21 -14.79
N ILE A 141 -18.49 22.52 -13.75
CA ILE A 141 -18.68 23.67 -12.86
C ILE A 141 -17.38 24.47 -12.86
N SER A 142 -17.15 25.18 -13.92
CA SER A 142 -16.31 26.38 -13.97
C SER A 142 -16.87 27.35 -15.00
#